data_5fbc84a76f6930fa4265f0ec32f2a630
#
_entry.id   5fbc84a76f6930fa4265f0ec32f2a630
#
_cell.length_a   1.000
_cell.length_b   1.000
_cell.length_c   1.000
_cell.angle_alpha   90.00
_cell.angle_beta   90.00
_cell.angle_gamma   90.00
#
_symmetry.space_group_name_H-M   'P 1'
#
loop_
_entity.id
_entity.type
_entity.pdbx_description
1 polymer ?
#
loop_
_entity_poly.entity_id
_entity_poly.type
_entity_poly.pdbx_seq_one_letter_code
_entity_poly.pdbx_strand_id
1 'polypeptide(L)'
;TQSWVASVYREAKTLDPTRLVEDNSPCCGRGHTETDINSWHSYLPGWAWERHDEMVSDSTRPGSAWNFEAGYRQASPPQPNINSEFGNVWGYEGSTGDVDWSWDYHRAVDAFRRHPKICGWLYTEHHDVINEWNGYWRYDRSEKETGLGELVEGMSLRDLHAPLYVAVGDELSQSVPTGARVSVPLYASFLTSSKTLGDSLTLRVQAYGWNSLGQKRTYFETTRRVPYHPWMTGALEPLVVPMPSEPAVVILAVRLEDATGTVLQRNFCSFVVEGDLPEETRLDAGRRARLLRIDPARFSGASWSLKQWNVLDGLKVNGAGAGFFEYRLPWPPGLRPADFEDVVFLAEVSAKQLFGKDRDSAGRIEGDFMRGRGTYDPSLNPNAYPMTDAHRFPSAVTVRVNDVVAGREMLEDDPADHRGILSWHFQKRDRHLREAGSYGTLLRVAVPREALERAVARGELIIRLEVDSTLPGGLAIYGRHFGRYPLDPTVVFVSSKP
;
A
#
# COMPACT_ATOMS: atom_id res chain seq x y z
N THR A 1 42.75 12.71 -3.01
CA THR A 1 41.55 12.72 -2.16
C THR A 1 41.42 11.40 -1.40
N GLN A 2 41.52 10.24 -2.05
CA GLN A 2 41.38 8.91 -1.42
C GLN A 2 42.42 8.66 -0.34
N SER A 3 43.67 8.97 -0.59
CA SER A 3 44.77 8.84 0.39
C SER A 3 44.55 9.75 1.61
N TRP A 4 43.94 10.89 1.41
CA TRP A 4 43.55 11.79 2.51
C TRP A 4 42.43 11.20 3.34
N VAL A 5 41.35 10.67 2.72
CA VAL A 5 40.27 10.00 3.43
C VAL A 5 40.81 8.85 4.29
N ALA A 6 41.65 7.99 3.72
CA ALA A 6 42.30 6.90 4.46
C ALA A 6 43.18 7.41 5.63
N SER A 7 43.88 8.55 5.45
CA SER A 7 44.66 9.12 6.54
C SER A 7 43.79 9.65 7.68
N VAL A 8 42.70 10.29 7.37
CA VAL A 8 41.71 10.77 8.39
C VAL A 8 41.11 9.61 9.16
N TYR A 9 40.75 8.50 8.46
CA TYR A 9 40.30 7.29 9.12
C TYR A 9 41.32 6.78 10.15
N ARG A 10 42.60 6.64 9.75
CA ARG A 10 43.65 6.16 10.64
C ARG A 10 43.88 7.09 11.83
N GLU A 11 43.81 8.40 11.62
CA GLU A 11 43.92 9.40 12.68
C GLU A 11 42.73 9.27 13.66
N ALA A 12 41.52 9.16 13.18
CA ALA A 12 40.34 8.94 14.00
C ALA A 12 40.46 7.67 14.85
N LYS A 13 40.91 6.57 14.28
CA LYS A 13 41.17 5.31 14.99
C LYS A 13 42.31 5.41 16.02
N THR A 14 43.29 6.29 15.77
CA THR A 14 44.36 6.57 16.74
C THR A 14 43.86 7.36 17.93
N LEU A 15 42.96 8.34 17.69
CA LEU A 15 42.38 9.19 18.71
C LEU A 15 41.34 8.46 19.55
N ASP A 16 40.49 7.62 18.92
CA ASP A 16 39.48 6.79 19.63
C ASP A 16 39.38 5.39 19.00
N PRO A 17 40.15 4.42 19.50
CA PRO A 17 40.09 3.04 18.99
C PRO A 17 38.84 2.28 19.41
N THR A 18 38.02 2.85 20.29
CA THR A 18 36.82 2.16 20.85
C THR A 18 35.61 2.26 19.97
N ARG A 19 35.59 3.19 18.99
CA ARG A 19 34.47 3.43 18.08
C ARG A 19 34.74 2.81 16.72
N LEU A 20 33.64 2.36 16.09
CA LEU A 20 33.67 2.07 14.67
C LEU A 20 33.66 3.40 13.91
N VAL A 21 34.47 3.47 12.87
CA VAL A 21 34.64 4.66 12.03
C VAL A 21 34.24 4.31 10.60
N GLU A 22 33.29 5.04 10.06
CA GLU A 22 32.97 5.11 8.65
C GLU A 22 33.81 6.23 8.03
N ASP A 23 34.62 5.91 7.02
CA ASP A 23 35.58 6.85 6.43
C ASP A 23 34.90 7.92 5.59
N ASN A 24 33.81 7.57 4.94
CA ASN A 24 32.93 8.48 4.19
C ASN A 24 31.61 7.77 3.90
N SER A 25 30.59 8.53 3.50
CA SER A 25 29.31 8.00 3.05
C SER A 25 29.33 7.86 1.51
N PRO A 26 29.56 6.67 0.95
CA PRO A 26 29.77 6.48 -0.46
C PRO A 26 28.52 6.76 -1.28
N CYS A 27 28.63 7.71 -2.20
CA CYS A 27 27.63 7.95 -3.22
C CYS A 27 28.28 8.44 -4.52
N CYS A 28 27.49 8.58 -5.56
CA CYS A 28 27.86 9.34 -6.75
C CYS A 28 29.15 8.87 -7.44
N GLY A 29 29.37 7.55 -7.46
CA GLY A 29 30.55 6.93 -8.07
C GLY A 29 31.80 6.96 -7.19
N ARG A 30 31.65 7.19 -5.90
CA ARG A 30 32.71 7.08 -4.90
C ARG A 30 32.51 5.84 -4.05
N GLY A 31 33.61 5.30 -3.52
CA GLY A 31 33.64 4.14 -2.65
C GLY A 31 34.41 4.40 -1.37
N HIS A 32 34.43 3.40 -0.51
CA HIS A 32 35.24 3.40 0.71
C HIS A 32 36.75 3.27 0.41
N THR A 33 37.54 3.78 1.32
CA THR A 33 38.99 3.53 1.39
C THR A 33 39.28 2.53 2.52
N GLU A 34 39.72 3.00 3.68
CA GLU A 34 39.83 2.20 4.90
C GLU A 34 38.63 2.55 5.77
N THR A 35 37.86 1.57 6.20
CA THR A 35 36.63 1.77 6.96
C THR A 35 36.32 0.59 7.88
N ASP A 36 35.68 0.82 9.01
CA ASP A 36 35.11 -0.24 9.85
C ASP A 36 33.72 -0.69 9.38
N ILE A 37 33.03 0.13 8.61
CA ILE A 37 31.64 -0.08 8.18
C ILE A 37 31.59 0.06 6.66
N ASN A 38 30.99 -0.90 5.98
CA ASN A 38 30.69 -0.81 4.56
C ASN A 38 29.28 -0.26 4.37
N SER A 39 29.16 1.05 4.27
CA SER A 39 27.89 1.72 4.04
C SER A 39 27.63 1.98 2.57
N TRP A 40 26.35 2.06 2.19
CA TRP A 40 25.96 2.45 0.83
C TRP A 40 24.63 3.17 0.82
N HIS A 41 24.38 3.94 -0.24
CA HIS A 41 23.11 4.59 -0.55
C HIS A 41 22.41 3.85 -1.68
N SER A 42 21.10 3.70 -1.60
CA SER A 42 20.27 3.21 -2.69
C SER A 42 18.84 3.69 -2.56
N TYR A 43 18.30 4.19 -3.66
CA TYR A 43 16.91 4.63 -3.79
C TYR A 43 16.24 3.76 -4.84
N LEU A 44 15.52 2.74 -4.39
CA LEU A 44 14.95 1.72 -5.26
C LEU A 44 13.45 1.62 -5.04
N PRO A 45 12.69 1.29 -6.09
CA PRO A 45 11.30 0.92 -5.91
C PRO A 45 11.21 -0.37 -5.09
N GLY A 46 10.14 -0.54 -4.30
CA GLY A 46 9.99 -1.62 -3.33
C GLY A 46 10.29 -3.03 -3.87
N TRP A 47 9.93 -3.32 -5.13
CA TRP A 47 10.18 -4.63 -5.76
C TRP A 47 11.64 -4.93 -6.09
N ALA A 48 12.52 -3.94 -6.06
CA ALA A 48 13.93 -4.12 -6.43
C ALA A 48 14.83 -4.45 -5.23
N TRP A 49 14.35 -4.23 -4.01
CA TRP A 49 15.17 -4.36 -2.81
C TRP A 49 15.69 -5.77 -2.58
N GLU A 50 14.85 -6.80 -2.66
CA GLU A 50 15.28 -8.18 -2.41
C GLU A 50 16.48 -8.57 -3.27
N ARG A 51 16.40 -8.33 -4.58
CA ARG A 51 17.51 -8.62 -5.50
C ARG A 51 18.73 -7.76 -5.24
N HIS A 52 18.54 -6.51 -4.82
CA HIS A 52 19.65 -5.63 -4.48
C HIS A 52 20.40 -6.12 -3.24
N ASP A 53 19.68 -6.52 -2.21
CA ASP A 53 20.25 -6.97 -0.95
C ASP A 53 20.92 -8.35 -1.09
N GLU A 54 20.39 -9.21 -1.96
CA GLU A 54 21.06 -10.43 -2.40
C GLU A 54 22.42 -10.09 -3.04
N MET A 55 22.45 -9.16 -3.98
CA MET A 55 23.69 -8.70 -4.63
C MET A 55 24.69 -8.11 -3.61
N VAL A 56 24.23 -7.28 -2.66
CA VAL A 56 25.07 -6.74 -1.58
C VAL A 56 25.65 -7.87 -0.74
N SER A 57 24.81 -8.83 -0.35
CA SER A 57 25.21 -9.98 0.47
C SER A 57 26.25 -10.86 -0.24
N ASP A 58 26.08 -11.13 -1.52
CA ASP A 58 27.02 -11.92 -2.34
C ASP A 58 28.33 -11.17 -2.58
N SER A 59 28.26 -9.86 -2.71
CA SER A 59 29.43 -9.01 -2.89
C SER A 59 30.23 -8.80 -1.62
N THR A 60 29.66 -9.05 -0.44
CA THR A 60 30.31 -8.90 0.87
C THR A 60 31.09 -10.15 1.22
N ARG A 61 32.38 -10.12 0.90
CA ARG A 61 33.37 -11.21 1.17
C ARG A 61 34.79 -10.64 1.30
N PRO A 62 35.67 -11.32 2.03
CA PRO A 62 37.05 -10.87 2.18
C PRO A 62 37.71 -10.60 0.84
N GLY A 63 38.39 -9.45 0.72
CA GLY A 63 39.10 -9.03 -0.47
C GLY A 63 38.25 -8.54 -1.65
N SER A 64 36.92 -8.44 -1.48
CA SER A 64 36.03 -7.88 -2.50
C SER A 64 36.32 -6.39 -2.74
N ALA A 65 36.21 -5.97 -4.00
CA ALA A 65 36.30 -4.56 -4.40
C ALA A 65 34.94 -3.84 -4.38
N TRP A 66 33.84 -4.55 -4.12
CA TRP A 66 32.53 -3.94 -4.16
C TRP A 66 32.42 -2.80 -3.14
N ASN A 67 31.98 -1.64 -3.61
CA ASN A 67 31.84 -0.40 -2.84
C ASN A 67 33.15 0.20 -2.29
N PHE A 68 34.29 -0.18 -2.87
CA PHE A 68 35.63 0.33 -2.48
C PHE A 68 36.29 1.04 -3.65
N GLU A 69 37.05 2.07 -3.34
CA GLU A 69 37.92 2.79 -4.30
C GLU A 69 39.04 1.88 -4.85
N ALA A 70 39.58 2.25 -5.98
CA ALA A 70 40.67 1.53 -6.62
C ALA A 70 41.88 1.33 -5.66
N GLY A 71 42.31 0.11 -5.47
CA GLY A 71 43.39 -0.23 -4.54
C GLY A 71 42.94 -0.62 -3.12
N TYR A 72 41.67 -0.37 -2.77
CA TYR A 72 41.10 -0.75 -1.47
C TYR A 72 40.17 -1.96 -1.60
N ARG A 73 40.00 -2.69 -0.53
CA ARG A 73 39.25 -3.96 -0.49
C ARG A 73 38.61 -4.17 0.87
N GLN A 74 37.57 -4.97 0.86
CA GLN A 74 36.96 -5.45 2.09
C GLN A 74 37.97 -6.24 2.94
N ALA A 75 37.90 -6.07 4.25
CA ALA A 75 38.76 -6.72 5.22
C ALA A 75 38.46 -8.23 5.36
N SER A 76 39.18 -8.88 6.26
CA SER A 76 38.93 -10.26 6.70
C SER A 76 38.92 -10.31 8.23
N PRO A 77 37.74 -10.52 8.87
CA PRO A 77 36.38 -10.67 8.27
C PRO A 77 35.95 -9.41 7.50
N PRO A 78 34.97 -9.50 6.61
CA PRO A 78 34.44 -8.33 5.91
C PRO A 78 33.73 -7.40 6.88
N GLN A 79 33.70 -6.13 6.55
CA GLN A 79 33.02 -5.11 7.32
C GLN A 79 31.51 -5.39 7.39
N PRO A 80 30.82 -5.00 8.47
CA PRO A 80 29.37 -5.00 8.54
C PRO A 80 28.79 -4.03 7.49
N ASN A 81 27.70 -4.44 6.84
CA ASN A 81 27.01 -3.61 5.87
C ASN A 81 25.90 -2.80 6.52
N ILE A 82 25.83 -1.51 6.22
CA ILE A 82 24.75 -0.62 6.62
C ILE A 82 24.25 0.13 5.39
N ASN A 83 22.97 0.02 5.10
CA ASN A 83 22.36 0.98 4.19
C ASN A 83 22.24 2.32 4.93
N SER A 84 23.10 3.27 4.59
CA SER A 84 23.20 4.55 5.31
C SER A 84 22.25 5.62 4.77
N GLU A 85 21.63 5.35 3.63
CA GLU A 85 20.64 6.27 3.08
C GLU A 85 19.73 5.53 2.08
N PHE A 86 18.43 5.47 2.37
CA PHE A 86 17.43 4.98 1.44
C PHE A 86 16.09 5.67 1.69
N GLY A 87 15.22 5.63 0.71
CA GLY A 87 13.86 6.13 0.77
C GLY A 87 13.19 5.89 -0.57
N ASN A 88 11.88 5.89 -0.62
CA ASN A 88 11.13 5.99 -1.86
C ASN A 88 10.70 7.43 -2.03
N VAL A 89 11.68 8.19 -2.32
CA VAL A 89 11.67 9.61 -2.31
C VAL A 89 11.06 10.11 -3.57
N TRP A 90 10.51 11.22 -3.51
CA TRP A 90 10.17 12.00 -4.67
C TRP A 90 9.01 11.41 -5.42
N GLY A 91 7.89 12.00 -5.33
CA GLY A 91 6.77 11.70 -6.19
C GLY A 91 7.22 11.21 -7.55
N TYR A 92 7.69 9.95 -7.60
CA TYR A 92 8.06 9.30 -8.83
C TYR A 92 6.93 9.40 -9.82
N GLU A 93 7.25 9.19 -11.09
CA GLU A 93 6.28 9.17 -12.16
C GLU A 93 4.96 8.54 -11.72
N GLY A 94 3.92 9.35 -11.64
CA GLY A 94 2.61 8.93 -11.19
C GLY A 94 2.33 8.99 -9.69
N SER A 95 3.28 9.37 -8.85
CA SER A 95 3.01 9.67 -7.44
C SER A 95 2.23 10.98 -7.32
N THR A 96 1.22 10.99 -6.47
CA THR A 96 0.48 12.22 -6.15
C THR A 96 1.25 13.12 -5.20
N GLY A 97 2.30 12.56 -4.60
CA GLY A 97 3.00 13.18 -3.53
C GLY A 97 2.50 12.81 -2.16
N ASP A 98 1.24 12.50 -2.02
CA ASP A 98 0.63 11.91 -0.83
C ASP A 98 0.55 10.39 -0.97
N VAL A 99 1.70 9.75 -1.13
CA VAL A 99 1.77 8.30 -1.28
C VAL A 99 1.95 7.66 0.07
N ASP A 100 1.21 6.61 0.36
CA ASP A 100 1.57 5.71 1.45
C ASP A 100 2.91 5.04 1.16
N TRP A 101 3.97 5.70 1.57
CA TRP A 101 5.34 5.22 1.40
C TRP A 101 5.63 4.00 2.29
N SER A 102 4.79 3.70 3.29
CA SER A 102 4.98 2.57 4.20
C SER A 102 4.96 1.23 3.48
N TRP A 103 4.28 1.13 2.34
CA TRP A 103 4.25 -0.09 1.53
C TRP A 103 5.62 -0.45 0.95
N ASP A 104 6.29 0.50 0.29
CA ASP A 104 7.64 0.29 -0.24
C ASP A 104 8.67 0.19 0.88
N TYR A 105 8.50 0.95 1.95
CA TYR A 105 9.31 0.86 3.15
C TYR A 105 9.24 -0.53 3.80
N HIS A 106 8.04 -1.09 3.94
CA HIS A 106 7.83 -2.44 4.45
C HIS A 106 8.58 -3.49 3.63
N ARG A 107 8.53 -3.38 2.30
CA ARG A 107 9.26 -4.27 1.39
C ARG A 107 10.77 -4.16 1.57
N ALA A 108 11.30 -2.95 1.68
CA ALA A 108 12.71 -2.70 1.92
C ALA A 108 13.17 -3.30 3.26
N VAL A 109 12.40 -3.06 4.32
CA VAL A 109 12.72 -3.61 5.65
C VAL A 109 12.66 -5.13 5.67
N ASP A 110 11.66 -5.74 5.04
CA ASP A 110 11.57 -7.20 4.92
C ASP A 110 12.80 -7.78 4.19
N ALA A 111 13.28 -7.12 3.13
CA ALA A 111 14.49 -7.51 2.42
C ALA A 111 15.74 -7.39 3.32
N PHE A 112 15.97 -6.25 3.95
CA PHE A 112 17.08 -6.06 4.89
C PHE A 112 17.10 -7.12 5.99
N ARG A 113 15.94 -7.45 6.55
CA ARG A 113 15.81 -8.43 7.64
C ARG A 113 16.07 -9.87 7.21
N ARG A 114 15.84 -10.20 5.94
CA ARG A 114 16.14 -11.53 5.38
C ARG A 114 17.64 -11.74 5.08
N HIS A 115 18.43 -10.67 4.96
CA HIS A 115 19.84 -10.71 4.62
C HIS A 115 20.74 -10.42 5.83
N PRO A 116 21.24 -11.45 6.55
CA PRO A 116 21.95 -11.26 7.82
C PRO A 116 23.29 -10.53 7.71
N LYS A 117 23.81 -10.34 6.50
CA LYS A 117 25.00 -9.50 6.26
C LYS A 117 24.67 -8.01 6.26
N ILE A 118 23.40 -7.63 6.21
CA ILE A 118 22.93 -6.25 6.37
C ILE A 118 22.58 -6.08 7.85
N CYS A 119 23.38 -5.30 8.56
CA CYS A 119 23.27 -5.19 10.02
C CYS A 119 22.51 -3.93 10.47
N GLY A 120 22.16 -3.03 9.55
CA GLY A 120 21.40 -1.83 9.85
C GLY A 120 21.05 -1.01 8.62
N TRP A 121 20.16 -0.07 8.83
CA TRP A 121 19.72 0.87 7.81
C TRP A 121 19.29 2.19 8.42
N LEU A 122 19.44 3.26 7.67
CA LEU A 122 19.02 4.61 8.00
C LEU A 122 18.09 5.12 6.90
N TYR A 123 16.85 5.36 7.27
CA TYR A 123 15.86 5.92 6.34
C TYR A 123 16.04 7.42 6.19
N THR A 124 16.05 7.89 4.98
CA THR A 124 16.10 9.30 4.66
C THR A 124 14.68 9.74 4.30
N GLU A 125 13.95 10.46 5.25
CA GLU A 125 14.56 11.05 6.44
C GLU A 125 13.59 11.09 7.62
N HIS A 126 14.01 11.71 8.73
CA HIS A 126 13.19 11.81 9.94
C HIS A 126 11.89 12.61 9.68
N HIS A 127 11.97 13.75 9.02
CA HIS A 127 10.82 14.57 8.63
C HIS A 127 11.12 15.25 7.30
N ASP A 128 10.07 15.63 6.61
CA ASP A 128 10.20 16.35 5.35
C ASP A 128 11.02 17.62 5.50
N VAL A 129 11.87 17.88 4.53
CA VAL A 129 12.62 19.14 4.40
C VAL A 129 12.33 19.77 3.03
N ILE A 130 12.77 20.99 2.84
CA ILE A 130 12.68 21.63 1.54
C ILE A 130 13.44 20.77 0.52
N ASN A 131 12.78 20.34 -0.53
CA ASN A 131 13.22 19.46 -1.61
C ASN A 131 13.11 17.96 -1.37
N GLU A 132 12.82 17.50 -0.15
CA GLU A 132 12.72 16.07 0.17
C GLU A 132 11.49 15.84 1.04
N TRP A 133 10.58 14.96 0.60
CA TRP A 133 9.27 14.73 1.22
C TRP A 133 9.05 13.26 1.58
N ASN A 134 10.09 12.57 1.88
CA ASN A 134 10.09 11.17 2.27
C ASN A 134 10.26 10.97 3.77
N GLY A 135 10.15 12.02 4.58
CA GLY A 135 10.24 11.93 6.03
C GLY A 135 9.16 11.03 6.65
N TYR A 136 9.45 10.51 7.85
CA TYR A 136 8.43 9.84 8.67
C TYR A 136 7.29 10.78 9.05
N TRP A 137 7.60 12.06 9.22
CA TRP A 137 6.66 13.14 9.54
C TRP A 137 6.67 14.20 8.45
N ARG A 138 5.58 14.96 8.37
CA ARG A 138 5.48 16.11 7.50
C ARG A 138 6.48 17.20 7.92
N TYR A 139 6.60 18.24 7.10
CA TYR A 139 7.50 19.37 7.35
C TYR A 139 7.21 20.07 8.69
N ASP A 140 5.95 20.18 9.07
CA ASP A 140 5.49 20.74 10.35
C ASP A 140 5.56 19.75 11.53
N ARG A 141 6.08 18.53 11.33
CA ARG A 141 6.18 17.43 12.29
C ARG A 141 4.84 16.73 12.60
N SER A 142 3.80 17.02 11.87
CA SER A 142 2.58 16.22 11.97
C SER A 142 2.80 14.81 11.39
N GLU A 143 2.01 13.85 11.85
CA GLU A 143 2.08 12.47 11.39
C GLU A 143 1.58 12.33 9.95
N LYS A 144 2.27 11.51 9.17
CA LYS A 144 1.75 11.03 7.88
C LYS A 144 0.86 9.83 8.10
N GLU A 145 -0.25 9.81 7.42
CA GLU A 145 -1.15 8.66 7.41
C GLU A 145 -0.51 7.51 6.62
N THR A 146 -0.64 6.29 7.14
CA THR A 146 -0.22 5.06 6.48
C THR A 146 -1.34 4.04 6.56
N GLY A 147 -1.43 3.17 5.55
CA GLY A 147 -2.44 2.11 5.52
C GLY A 147 -2.20 0.94 6.48
N LEU A 148 -1.12 0.94 7.25
CA LEU A 148 -0.72 -0.20 8.09
C LEU A 148 -1.81 -0.58 9.10
N GLY A 149 -2.30 0.38 9.86
CA GLY A 149 -3.32 0.18 10.89
C GLY A 149 -4.70 -0.18 10.32
N GLU A 150 -4.99 0.21 9.09
CA GLU A 150 -6.23 -0.17 8.40
C GLU A 150 -6.23 -1.64 7.96
N LEU A 151 -5.06 -2.16 7.62
CA LEU A 151 -4.89 -3.55 7.23
C LEU A 151 -4.74 -4.47 8.43
N VAL A 152 -3.91 -4.08 9.40
CA VAL A 152 -3.63 -4.86 10.61
C VAL A 152 -3.85 -3.99 11.83
N GLU A 153 -4.87 -4.28 12.60
CA GLU A 153 -5.26 -3.50 13.77
C GLU A 153 -4.08 -3.30 14.73
N GLY A 154 -3.82 -2.04 15.06
CA GLY A 154 -2.75 -1.62 15.94
C GLY A 154 -1.34 -1.69 15.36
N MET A 155 -1.18 -2.01 14.08
CA MET A 155 0.10 -1.94 13.38
C MET A 155 0.46 -0.49 13.05
N SER A 156 1.72 -0.17 13.18
CA SER A 156 2.29 1.13 12.83
C SER A 156 3.71 0.97 12.31
N LEU A 157 4.36 2.06 11.91
CA LEU A 157 5.77 2.05 11.52
C LEU A 157 6.69 1.48 12.61
N ARG A 158 6.29 1.58 13.88
CA ARG A 158 7.02 1.00 15.00
C ARG A 158 7.21 -0.51 14.86
N ASP A 159 6.23 -1.22 14.30
CA ASP A 159 6.32 -2.66 14.08
C ASP A 159 7.39 -3.01 13.04
N LEU A 160 7.62 -2.14 12.04
CA LEU A 160 8.68 -2.31 11.03
C LEU A 160 10.09 -2.04 11.61
N HIS A 161 10.18 -1.32 12.72
CA HIS A 161 11.42 -1.08 13.47
C HIS A 161 11.60 -1.99 14.68
N ALA A 162 10.70 -2.92 14.91
CA ALA A 162 10.76 -3.77 16.09
C ALA A 162 12.09 -4.56 16.12
N PRO A 163 12.78 -4.63 17.28
CA PRO A 163 14.01 -5.41 17.39
C PRO A 163 13.77 -6.92 17.23
N LEU A 164 12.56 -7.38 17.55
CA LEU A 164 12.09 -8.74 17.32
C LEU A 164 11.18 -8.74 16.12
N TYR A 165 11.65 -9.27 14.99
CA TYR A 165 10.98 -9.17 13.71
C TYR A 165 10.77 -10.54 13.06
N VAL A 166 9.57 -10.78 12.56
CA VAL A 166 9.26 -11.92 11.70
C VAL A 166 8.80 -11.38 10.35
N ALA A 167 9.63 -11.54 9.32
CA ALA A 167 9.24 -11.26 7.95
C ALA A 167 8.27 -12.34 7.45
N VAL A 168 7.25 -11.95 6.69
CA VAL A 168 6.13 -12.81 6.26
C VAL A 168 6.01 -12.79 4.75
N GLY A 169 6.22 -13.95 4.14
CA GLY A 169 6.17 -14.09 2.68
C GLY A 169 7.44 -13.59 1.98
N ASP A 170 7.59 -13.96 0.72
CA ASP A 170 8.66 -13.44 -0.15
C ASP A 170 8.22 -12.12 -0.81
N GLU A 171 6.92 -11.92 -0.91
CA GLU A 171 6.29 -10.76 -1.52
C GLU A 171 5.18 -10.22 -0.61
N LEU A 172 5.07 -8.90 -0.55
CA LEU A 172 4.04 -8.25 0.26
C LEU A 172 2.61 -8.47 -0.30
N SER A 173 2.49 -8.71 -1.61
CA SER A 173 1.21 -9.04 -2.23
C SER A 173 1.41 -10.01 -3.40
N GLN A 174 0.58 -11.07 -3.45
CA GLN A 174 0.62 -12.11 -4.48
C GLN A 174 -0.79 -12.44 -4.97
N SER A 175 -0.90 -12.79 -6.28
CA SER A 175 -2.11 -13.42 -6.81
C SER A 175 -2.06 -14.93 -6.65
N VAL A 176 -3.17 -15.51 -6.22
CA VAL A 176 -3.33 -16.96 -6.04
C VAL A 176 -4.74 -17.38 -6.48
N PRO A 177 -4.96 -18.61 -6.95
CA PRO A 177 -6.30 -19.08 -7.30
C PRO A 177 -7.14 -19.37 -6.05
N THR A 178 -8.47 -19.32 -6.21
CA THR A 178 -9.43 -19.77 -5.18
C THR A 178 -9.14 -21.19 -4.73
N GLY A 179 -9.29 -21.46 -3.42
CA GLY A 179 -9.08 -22.77 -2.82
C GLY A 179 -7.63 -23.26 -2.77
N ALA A 180 -6.66 -22.44 -3.15
CA ALA A 180 -5.24 -22.80 -3.08
C ALA A 180 -4.78 -23.03 -1.64
N ARG A 181 -3.76 -23.86 -1.46
CA ARG A 181 -2.99 -23.96 -0.22
C ARG A 181 -1.64 -23.34 -0.47
N VAL A 182 -1.40 -22.20 0.15
CA VAL A 182 -0.19 -21.41 -0.08
C VAL A 182 0.82 -21.65 1.03
N SER A 183 2.03 -22.02 0.66
CA SER A 183 3.17 -22.08 1.60
C SER A 183 3.77 -20.68 1.71
N VAL A 184 3.68 -20.08 2.88
CA VAL A 184 4.17 -18.73 3.16
C VAL A 184 5.43 -18.83 4.00
N PRO A 185 6.60 -18.50 3.46
CA PRO A 185 7.85 -18.52 4.21
C PRO A 185 7.82 -17.47 5.33
N LEU A 186 8.50 -17.80 6.41
CA LEU A 186 8.74 -16.91 7.54
C LEU A 186 10.23 -16.82 7.80
N TYR A 187 10.68 -15.64 8.21
CA TYR A 187 12.07 -15.40 8.55
C TYR A 187 12.17 -14.62 9.86
N ALA A 188 12.92 -15.15 10.83
CA ALA A 188 13.19 -14.45 12.09
C ALA A 188 14.41 -13.55 11.95
N SER A 189 14.31 -12.33 12.45
CA SER A 189 15.44 -11.39 12.59
C SER A 189 15.32 -10.73 13.96
N PHE A 190 15.96 -11.33 14.97
CA PHE A 190 15.88 -10.91 16.37
C PHE A 190 17.14 -10.17 16.76
N LEU A 191 17.11 -8.85 16.66
CA LEU A 191 18.24 -7.94 16.92
C LEU A 191 18.18 -7.44 18.38
N THR A 192 18.32 -8.35 19.33
CA THR A 192 18.30 -8.02 20.76
C THR A 192 19.22 -8.97 21.54
N SER A 193 19.80 -8.46 22.63
CA SER A 193 20.57 -9.22 23.61
C SER A 193 19.73 -9.74 24.78
N SER A 194 18.41 -9.49 24.79
CA SER A 194 17.54 -9.89 25.89
C SER A 194 17.58 -11.39 26.12
N LYS A 195 17.72 -11.78 27.38
CA LYS A 195 17.65 -13.16 27.85
C LYS A 195 16.38 -13.44 28.68
N THR A 196 15.51 -12.44 28.81
CA THR A 196 14.32 -12.53 29.67
C THR A 196 13.07 -13.04 28.96
N LEU A 197 13.14 -13.25 27.65
CA LEU A 197 12.02 -13.67 26.80
C LEU A 197 11.79 -15.18 26.78
N GLY A 198 12.61 -15.95 27.53
CA GLY A 198 12.59 -17.42 27.50
C GLY A 198 13.26 -17.99 26.24
N ASP A 199 12.90 -19.20 25.86
CA ASP A 199 13.46 -19.95 24.72
C ASP A 199 12.53 -19.97 23.51
N SER A 200 11.32 -19.42 23.65
CA SER A 200 10.35 -19.37 22.56
C SER A 200 9.31 -18.25 22.76
N LEU A 201 8.85 -17.71 21.64
CA LEU A 201 7.80 -16.71 21.54
C LEU A 201 6.53 -17.33 20.94
N THR A 202 5.41 -16.64 21.08
CA THR A 202 4.13 -17.04 20.49
C THR A 202 3.89 -16.25 19.21
N LEU A 203 3.65 -16.95 18.09
CA LEU A 203 3.22 -16.35 16.84
C LEU A 203 1.73 -16.64 16.64
N ARG A 204 0.90 -15.60 16.73
CA ARG A 204 -0.51 -15.69 16.33
C ARG A 204 -0.63 -15.31 14.88
N VAL A 205 -1.40 -16.09 14.15
CA VAL A 205 -1.59 -15.94 12.70
C VAL A 205 -3.08 -15.87 12.42
N GLN A 206 -3.49 -14.89 11.63
CA GLN A 206 -4.86 -14.74 11.20
C GLN A 206 -4.89 -14.36 9.72
N ALA A 207 -5.64 -15.12 8.90
CA ALA A 207 -5.95 -14.74 7.54
C ALA A 207 -7.40 -14.25 7.47
N TYR A 208 -7.60 -12.99 7.13
CA TYR A 208 -8.90 -12.34 7.00
C TYR A 208 -8.89 -11.37 5.84
N GLY A 209 -10.05 -10.91 5.45
CA GLY A 209 -10.12 -9.90 4.38
C GLY A 209 -11.52 -9.75 3.82
N TRP A 210 -11.61 -9.32 2.58
CA TRP A 210 -12.87 -8.92 1.97
C TRP A 210 -13.16 -9.73 0.72
N ASN A 211 -14.38 -10.24 0.65
CA ASN A 211 -14.88 -10.93 -0.53
C ASN A 211 -15.42 -9.93 -1.58
N SER A 212 -15.93 -10.45 -2.71
CA SER A 212 -16.46 -9.66 -3.81
C SER A 212 -17.77 -8.88 -3.51
N LEU A 213 -18.28 -8.98 -2.29
CA LEU A 213 -19.38 -8.17 -1.77
C LEU A 213 -18.91 -7.14 -0.72
N GLY A 214 -17.59 -6.99 -0.54
CA GLY A 214 -17.01 -6.12 0.48
C GLY A 214 -17.22 -6.61 1.91
N GLN A 215 -17.64 -7.86 2.11
CA GLN A 215 -17.84 -8.44 3.45
C GLN A 215 -16.50 -8.89 4.03
N LYS A 216 -16.18 -8.42 5.23
CA LYS A 216 -15.00 -8.88 5.97
C LYS A 216 -15.26 -10.27 6.55
N ARG A 217 -14.33 -11.20 6.30
CA ARG A 217 -14.39 -12.58 6.77
C ARG A 217 -13.04 -13.03 7.30
N THR A 218 -13.05 -13.91 8.29
CA THR A 218 -11.86 -14.65 8.73
C THR A 218 -11.85 -16.00 8.02
N TYR A 219 -10.74 -16.33 7.38
CA TYR A 219 -10.59 -17.55 6.58
C TYR A 219 -9.74 -18.60 7.27
N PHE A 220 -8.77 -18.15 8.09
CA PHE A 220 -7.87 -19.07 8.78
C PHE A 220 -7.30 -18.41 10.04
N GLU A 221 -7.10 -19.21 11.08
CA GLU A 221 -6.43 -18.81 12.31
C GLU A 221 -5.58 -19.95 12.85
N THR A 222 -4.41 -19.61 13.38
CA THR A 222 -3.57 -20.57 14.09
C THR A 222 -2.63 -19.86 15.06
N THR A 223 -2.08 -20.64 15.98
CA THR A 223 -1.06 -20.16 16.92
C THR A 223 0.05 -21.20 17.00
N ARG A 224 1.30 -20.76 16.96
CA ARG A 224 2.44 -21.64 17.11
C ARG A 224 3.57 -21.04 17.91
N ARG A 225 4.48 -21.87 18.39
CA ARG A 225 5.70 -21.44 19.06
C ARG A 225 6.79 -21.19 18.02
N VAL A 226 7.55 -20.11 18.23
CA VAL A 226 8.72 -19.74 17.45
C VAL A 226 9.92 -19.84 18.38
N PRO A 227 10.99 -20.53 18.03
CA PRO A 227 12.20 -20.56 18.84
C PRO A 227 12.78 -19.16 19.01
N TYR A 228 13.35 -18.90 20.16
CA TYR A 228 14.00 -17.64 20.45
C TYR A 228 15.35 -17.84 21.13
N HIS A 229 16.34 -17.14 20.66
CA HIS A 229 17.56 -16.79 21.39
C HIS A 229 18.06 -15.41 20.93
N PRO A 230 18.85 -14.71 21.75
CA PRO A 230 19.45 -13.43 21.34
C PRO A 230 20.19 -13.53 20.01
N TRP A 231 20.03 -12.50 19.16
CA TRP A 231 20.67 -12.39 17.84
C TRP A 231 20.32 -13.53 16.88
N MET A 232 19.18 -14.15 17.06
CA MET A 232 18.70 -15.20 16.14
C MET A 232 18.29 -14.59 14.81
N THR A 233 18.84 -15.13 13.72
CA THR A 233 18.41 -14.85 12.34
C THR A 233 18.28 -16.14 11.57
N GLY A 234 17.26 -16.24 10.69
CA GLY A 234 17.11 -17.39 9.81
C GLY A 234 15.67 -17.75 9.48
N ALA A 235 15.55 -18.64 8.53
CA ALA A 235 14.25 -19.17 8.12
C ALA A 235 13.56 -19.94 9.25
N LEU A 236 12.27 -19.72 9.39
CA LEU A 236 11.37 -20.49 10.24
C LEU A 236 10.58 -21.48 9.39
N GLU A 237 9.94 -22.44 10.03
CA GLU A 237 9.01 -23.34 9.34
C GLU A 237 7.90 -22.51 8.66
N PRO A 238 7.62 -22.72 7.37
CA PRO A 238 6.62 -21.94 6.65
C PRO A 238 5.20 -22.19 7.17
N LEU A 239 4.31 -21.22 6.94
CA LEU A 239 2.87 -21.38 7.16
C LEU A 239 2.23 -22.00 5.92
N VAL A 240 1.33 -22.95 6.12
CA VAL A 240 0.47 -23.45 5.05
C VAL A 240 -0.93 -22.88 5.26
N VAL A 241 -1.30 -21.92 4.43
CA VAL A 241 -2.54 -21.13 4.56
C VAL A 241 -3.53 -21.56 3.48
N PRO A 242 -4.73 -22.05 3.87
CA PRO A 242 -5.79 -22.30 2.91
C PRO A 242 -6.43 -21.00 2.46
N MET A 243 -6.55 -20.80 1.16
CA MET A 243 -7.23 -19.65 0.57
C MET A 243 -8.73 -19.93 0.45
N PRO A 244 -9.59 -18.87 0.51
CA PRO A 244 -11.01 -19.03 0.30
C PRO A 244 -11.36 -19.62 -1.06
N SER A 245 -12.54 -20.25 -1.14
CA SER A 245 -13.10 -20.78 -2.39
C SER A 245 -13.81 -19.72 -3.23
N GLU A 246 -13.82 -18.47 -2.78
CA GLU A 246 -14.38 -17.32 -3.46
C GLU A 246 -13.29 -16.25 -3.72
N PRO A 247 -13.44 -15.39 -4.74
CA PRO A 247 -12.56 -14.25 -4.94
C PRO A 247 -12.54 -13.32 -3.73
N ALA A 248 -11.34 -12.96 -3.29
CA ALA A 248 -11.15 -12.15 -2.08
C ALA A 248 -9.82 -11.40 -2.11
N VAL A 249 -9.72 -10.33 -1.33
CA VAL A 249 -8.44 -9.82 -0.83
C VAL A 249 -8.25 -10.39 0.57
N VAL A 250 -7.13 -11.09 0.78
CA VAL A 250 -6.80 -11.73 2.07
C VAL A 250 -5.55 -11.09 2.66
N ILE A 251 -5.64 -10.64 3.89
CA ILE A 251 -4.51 -10.20 4.71
C ILE A 251 -4.11 -11.36 5.59
N LEU A 252 -2.88 -11.83 5.46
CA LEU A 252 -2.26 -12.77 6.39
C LEU A 252 -1.48 -11.97 7.42
N ALA A 253 -2.11 -11.67 8.53
CA ALA A 253 -1.51 -10.94 9.64
C ALA A 253 -0.84 -11.91 10.62
N VAL A 254 0.34 -11.52 11.10
CA VAL A 254 1.04 -12.21 12.18
C VAL A 254 1.26 -11.25 13.35
N ARG A 255 1.22 -11.79 14.56
CA ARG A 255 1.49 -11.07 15.78
C ARG A 255 2.43 -11.90 16.66
N LEU A 256 3.62 -11.37 16.90
CA LEU A 256 4.62 -11.97 17.78
C LEU A 256 4.39 -11.48 19.20
N GLU A 257 4.27 -12.41 20.15
CA GLU A 257 3.97 -12.13 21.55
C GLU A 257 4.97 -12.82 22.47
N ASP A 258 5.26 -12.19 23.60
CA ASP A 258 6.00 -12.81 24.70
C ASP A 258 5.13 -13.79 25.51
N ALA A 259 5.70 -14.35 26.57
CA ALA A 259 5.01 -15.31 27.46
C ALA A 259 3.83 -14.68 28.23
N THR A 260 3.78 -13.37 28.37
CA THR A 260 2.70 -12.63 29.05
C THR A 260 1.57 -12.23 28.10
N GLY A 261 1.75 -12.43 26.80
CA GLY A 261 0.84 -11.97 25.73
C GLY A 261 1.09 -10.53 25.29
N THR A 262 2.19 -9.92 25.71
CA THR A 262 2.59 -8.59 25.23
C THR A 262 3.00 -8.68 23.78
N VAL A 263 2.41 -7.85 22.92
CA VAL A 263 2.72 -7.80 21.51
C VAL A 263 4.08 -7.13 21.29
N LEU A 264 4.99 -7.87 20.70
CA LEU A 264 6.36 -7.45 20.41
C LEU A 264 6.50 -6.89 18.98
N GLN A 265 5.72 -7.44 18.03
CA GLN A 265 5.74 -7.02 16.63
C GLN A 265 4.46 -7.50 15.91
N ARG A 266 4.02 -6.71 14.93
CA ARG A 266 3.01 -7.10 13.95
C ARG A 266 3.60 -7.05 12.55
N ASN A 267 3.15 -7.96 11.70
CA ASN A 267 3.54 -7.97 10.29
C ASN A 267 2.43 -8.59 9.44
N PHE A 268 2.51 -8.43 8.12
CA PHE A 268 1.55 -9.05 7.21
C PHE A 268 2.14 -9.24 5.81
N CYS A 269 1.51 -10.12 5.06
CA CYS A 269 1.48 -10.08 3.60
C CYS A 269 0.03 -10.21 3.13
N SER A 270 -0.22 -10.00 1.85
CA SER A 270 -1.56 -10.02 1.28
C SER A 270 -1.66 -10.93 0.07
N PHE A 271 -2.88 -11.43 -0.18
CA PHE A 271 -3.19 -12.26 -1.34
C PHE A 271 -4.40 -11.70 -2.07
N VAL A 272 -4.27 -11.57 -3.37
CA VAL A 272 -5.41 -11.37 -4.27
C VAL A 272 -5.84 -12.75 -4.73
N VAL A 273 -6.94 -13.23 -4.17
CA VAL A 273 -7.50 -14.54 -4.50
C VAL A 273 -8.37 -14.40 -5.74
N GLU A 274 -7.87 -14.90 -6.86
CA GLU A 274 -8.51 -14.79 -8.17
C GLU A 274 -9.37 -16.01 -8.47
N GLY A 275 -10.55 -15.77 -9.03
CA GLY A 275 -11.48 -16.81 -9.43
C GLY A 275 -12.67 -16.25 -10.20
N ASP A 276 -13.58 -17.12 -10.58
CA ASP A 276 -14.79 -16.73 -11.28
C ASP A 276 -15.71 -15.91 -10.37
N LEU A 277 -16.33 -14.91 -10.93
CA LEU A 277 -17.33 -14.08 -10.28
C LEU A 277 -18.72 -14.49 -10.78
N PRO A 278 -19.44 -15.38 -10.08
CA PRO A 278 -20.74 -15.83 -10.51
C PRO A 278 -21.76 -14.68 -10.50
N GLU A 279 -22.75 -14.74 -11.39
CA GLU A 279 -23.88 -13.81 -11.40
C GLU A 279 -24.82 -14.03 -10.22
N GLU A 280 -24.81 -15.23 -9.66
CA GLU A 280 -25.59 -15.58 -8.47
C GLU A 280 -24.68 -16.13 -7.37
N THR A 281 -24.95 -15.75 -6.13
CA THR A 281 -24.21 -16.23 -4.97
C THR A 281 -25.15 -16.57 -3.81
N ARG A 282 -24.68 -17.39 -2.89
CA ARG A 282 -25.36 -17.63 -1.61
C ARG A 282 -24.83 -16.66 -0.56
N LEU A 283 -25.76 -16.03 0.13
CA LEU A 283 -25.47 -15.19 1.30
C LEU A 283 -25.59 -16.02 2.59
N ASP A 284 -25.26 -15.38 3.70
CA ASP A 284 -25.48 -15.96 5.02
C ASP A 284 -26.97 -16.30 5.23
N ALA A 285 -27.23 -17.30 6.04
CA ALA A 285 -28.58 -17.87 6.27
C ALA A 285 -29.25 -18.50 5.03
N GLY A 286 -28.45 -18.91 4.01
CA GLY A 286 -28.95 -19.63 2.84
C GLY A 286 -29.68 -18.79 1.82
N ARG A 287 -29.77 -17.48 2.03
CA ARG A 287 -30.35 -16.54 1.05
C ARG A 287 -29.58 -16.54 -0.26
N ARG A 288 -30.25 -16.28 -1.35
CA ARG A 288 -29.61 -16.14 -2.67
C ARG A 288 -29.57 -14.68 -3.07
N ALA A 289 -28.50 -14.29 -3.75
CA ALA A 289 -28.39 -12.97 -4.35
C ALA A 289 -27.97 -13.08 -5.82
N ARG A 290 -28.61 -12.29 -6.66
CA ARG A 290 -28.17 -12.02 -8.04
C ARG A 290 -27.37 -10.74 -8.08
N LEU A 291 -26.28 -10.74 -8.80
CA LEU A 291 -25.30 -9.66 -8.84
C LEU A 291 -25.24 -9.06 -10.22
N LEU A 292 -25.54 -7.77 -10.32
CA LEU A 292 -25.35 -7.00 -11.55
C LEU A 292 -24.14 -6.09 -11.37
N ARG A 293 -22.99 -6.48 -11.97
CA ARG A 293 -21.73 -5.76 -11.88
C ARG A 293 -21.59 -4.73 -12.97
N ILE A 294 -20.96 -3.62 -12.64
CA ILE A 294 -20.81 -2.45 -13.50
C ILE A 294 -19.32 -2.13 -13.59
N ASP A 295 -18.75 -2.19 -14.76
CA ASP A 295 -17.40 -1.67 -15.00
C ASP A 295 -17.42 -0.14 -14.75
N PRO A 296 -16.58 0.39 -13.84
CA PRO A 296 -16.61 1.81 -13.49
C PRO A 296 -16.37 2.72 -14.70
N ALA A 297 -15.63 2.29 -15.69
CA ALA A 297 -15.35 3.08 -16.90
C ALA A 297 -16.48 3.06 -17.93
N ARG A 298 -17.49 2.21 -17.76
CA ARG A 298 -18.65 2.11 -18.68
C ARG A 298 -19.83 2.97 -18.26
N PHE A 299 -19.56 4.18 -17.76
CA PHE A 299 -20.60 5.15 -17.51
C PHE A 299 -21.28 5.60 -18.82
N SER A 300 -22.58 5.80 -18.79
CA SER A 300 -23.41 6.29 -19.91
C SER A 300 -23.37 7.80 -20.04
N GLY A 301 -23.04 8.50 -18.95
CA GLY A 301 -22.91 9.94 -18.90
C GLY A 301 -22.02 10.38 -17.73
N ALA A 302 -21.27 11.44 -17.95
CA ALA A 302 -20.47 12.08 -16.92
C ALA A 302 -20.31 13.57 -17.25
N SER A 303 -20.28 14.39 -16.19
CA SER A 303 -19.99 15.82 -16.33
C SER A 303 -19.36 16.31 -15.04
N TRP A 304 -18.18 16.93 -15.13
CA TRP A 304 -17.41 17.38 -14.00
C TRP A 304 -16.91 18.81 -14.21
N SER A 305 -16.97 19.64 -13.19
CA SER A 305 -16.66 21.06 -13.29
C SER A 305 -15.18 21.36 -13.50
N LEU A 306 -14.28 20.47 -13.05
CA LEU A 306 -12.84 20.65 -13.23
C LEU A 306 -12.27 19.68 -14.26
N LYS A 307 -12.34 18.36 -13.99
CA LYS A 307 -11.81 17.34 -14.89
C LYS A 307 -12.45 15.98 -14.63
N GLN A 308 -12.52 15.17 -15.69
CA GLN A 308 -12.84 13.75 -15.61
C GLN A 308 -11.73 12.95 -16.33
N TRP A 309 -11.26 11.86 -15.70
CA TRP A 309 -10.25 10.99 -16.29
C TRP A 309 -10.33 9.56 -15.75
N ASN A 310 -9.76 8.63 -16.51
CA ASN A 310 -9.64 7.23 -16.13
C ASN A 310 -8.21 6.94 -15.66
N VAL A 311 -8.08 5.98 -14.75
CA VAL A 311 -6.81 5.51 -14.22
C VAL A 311 -6.66 4.03 -14.52
N LEU A 312 -5.43 3.60 -14.90
CA LEU A 312 -5.10 2.21 -15.23
C LEU A 312 -6.14 1.58 -16.18
N ASP A 313 -6.34 2.24 -17.33
CA ASP A 313 -7.24 1.79 -18.39
C ASP A 313 -8.71 1.58 -17.96
N GLY A 314 -9.14 2.34 -16.96
CA GLY A 314 -10.53 2.31 -16.48
C GLY A 314 -10.76 1.51 -15.20
N LEU A 315 -9.71 0.96 -14.58
CA LEU A 315 -9.84 0.28 -13.27
C LEU A 315 -10.34 1.22 -12.17
N LYS A 316 -10.18 2.52 -12.34
CA LYS A 316 -10.71 3.59 -11.51
C LYS A 316 -11.13 4.76 -12.39
N VAL A 317 -12.22 5.42 -12.07
CA VAL A 317 -12.64 6.65 -12.75
C VAL A 317 -12.68 7.79 -11.75
N ASN A 318 -12.18 8.96 -12.17
CA ASN A 318 -12.07 10.13 -11.36
C ASN A 318 -12.85 11.30 -11.95
N GLY A 319 -13.55 12.02 -11.09
CA GLY A 319 -14.16 13.30 -11.38
C GLY A 319 -13.80 14.32 -10.30
N ALA A 320 -13.17 15.43 -10.69
CA ALA A 320 -12.79 16.51 -9.80
C ALA A 320 -13.77 17.70 -9.89
N GLY A 321 -14.02 18.33 -8.75
CA GLY A 321 -15.04 19.36 -8.58
C GLY A 321 -16.44 18.77 -8.48
N ALA A 322 -17.47 19.59 -8.70
CA ALA A 322 -18.86 19.15 -8.72
C ALA A 322 -19.18 18.41 -10.03
N GLY A 323 -20.00 17.38 -9.95
CA GLY A 323 -20.37 16.61 -11.13
C GLY A 323 -21.01 15.28 -10.83
N PHE A 324 -21.05 14.41 -11.82
CA PHE A 324 -21.65 13.08 -11.67
C PHE A 324 -21.06 12.04 -12.63
N PHE A 325 -21.22 10.77 -12.26
CA PHE A 325 -21.19 9.61 -13.15
C PHE A 325 -22.56 8.96 -13.17
N GLU A 326 -23.06 8.59 -14.35
CA GLU A 326 -24.35 7.92 -14.54
C GLU A 326 -24.16 6.61 -15.31
N TYR A 327 -24.72 5.54 -14.80
CA TYR A 327 -24.73 4.21 -15.41
C TYR A 327 -26.16 3.84 -15.79
N ARG A 328 -26.36 3.40 -17.03
CA ARG A 328 -27.65 2.92 -17.54
C ARG A 328 -27.52 1.45 -17.90
N LEU A 329 -28.33 0.63 -17.28
CA LEU A 329 -28.32 -0.81 -17.41
C LEU A 329 -29.72 -1.27 -17.80
N PRO A 330 -29.87 -2.18 -18.77
CA PRO A 330 -31.16 -2.76 -19.05
C PRO A 330 -31.67 -3.47 -17.78
N TRP A 331 -32.97 -3.30 -17.51
CA TRP A 331 -33.58 -4.04 -16.41
C TRP A 331 -33.51 -5.54 -16.70
N PRO A 332 -33.01 -6.39 -15.77
CA PRO A 332 -32.84 -7.81 -16.03
C PRO A 332 -34.19 -8.48 -16.33
N PRO A 333 -34.32 -9.23 -17.44
CA PRO A 333 -35.57 -9.85 -17.82
C PRO A 333 -36.11 -10.80 -16.74
N GLY A 334 -37.42 -10.76 -16.52
CA GLY A 334 -38.12 -11.66 -15.58
C GLY A 334 -37.98 -11.31 -14.10
N LEU A 335 -37.23 -10.28 -13.74
CA LEU A 335 -37.14 -9.83 -12.35
C LEU A 335 -38.29 -8.87 -12.00
N ARG A 336 -38.95 -9.12 -10.89
CA ARG A 336 -39.98 -8.23 -10.34
C ARG A 336 -39.54 -7.69 -8.98
N PRO A 337 -39.77 -6.44 -8.63
CA PRO A 337 -39.41 -5.89 -7.33
C PRO A 337 -39.95 -6.69 -6.14
N ALA A 338 -41.06 -7.41 -6.32
CA ALA A 338 -41.67 -8.24 -5.29
C ALA A 338 -40.90 -9.56 -5.02
N ASP A 339 -39.99 -9.97 -5.91
CA ASP A 339 -39.22 -11.21 -5.76
C ASP A 339 -38.04 -11.00 -4.82
N PHE A 340 -37.76 -9.75 -4.41
CA PHE A 340 -36.61 -9.40 -3.58
C PHE A 340 -37.02 -8.88 -2.22
N GLU A 341 -36.29 -9.33 -1.20
CA GLU A 341 -36.35 -8.78 0.15
C GLU A 341 -35.61 -7.45 0.21
N ASP A 342 -34.41 -7.42 -0.39
CA ASP A 342 -33.53 -6.26 -0.44
C ASP A 342 -32.88 -6.11 -1.82
N VAL A 343 -32.67 -4.86 -2.22
CA VAL A 343 -31.78 -4.52 -3.32
C VAL A 343 -30.79 -3.47 -2.83
N VAL A 344 -29.50 -3.75 -2.97
CA VAL A 344 -28.44 -2.91 -2.44
C VAL A 344 -27.45 -2.55 -3.55
N PHE A 345 -27.08 -1.27 -3.64
CA PHE A 345 -25.97 -0.83 -4.45
C PHE A 345 -24.71 -0.77 -3.61
N LEU A 346 -23.62 -1.39 -4.13
CA LEU A 346 -22.29 -1.42 -3.54
C LEU A 346 -21.28 -0.78 -4.50
N ALA A 347 -20.40 0.05 -3.98
CA ALA A 347 -19.24 0.56 -4.71
C ALA A 347 -18.13 0.95 -3.74
N GLU A 348 -16.89 0.79 -4.12
CA GLU A 348 -15.79 1.45 -3.45
C GLU A 348 -15.63 2.84 -4.06
N VAL A 349 -15.65 3.88 -3.22
CA VAL A 349 -15.61 5.30 -3.63
C VAL A 349 -14.72 6.10 -2.71
N SER A 350 -14.16 7.21 -3.20
CA SER A 350 -13.50 8.22 -2.37
C SER A 350 -13.78 9.63 -2.87
N ALA A 351 -13.54 10.64 -2.05
CA ALA A 351 -13.38 11.99 -2.55
C ALA A 351 -12.20 12.06 -3.55
N LYS A 352 -12.19 13.05 -4.43
CA LYS A 352 -11.09 13.23 -5.39
C LYS A 352 -10.81 14.69 -5.64
N GLN A 353 -9.56 15.08 -5.46
CA GLN A 353 -9.10 16.38 -5.90
C GLN A 353 -8.33 16.30 -7.24
N LEU A 354 -8.17 17.43 -7.89
CA LEU A 354 -7.32 17.58 -9.07
C LEU A 354 -5.93 18.06 -8.64
N PHE A 355 -5.02 17.08 -8.43
CA PHE A 355 -3.62 17.38 -8.14
C PHE A 355 -2.91 18.01 -9.33
N GLY A 356 -1.80 18.72 -9.04
CA GLY A 356 -0.99 19.36 -10.07
C GLY A 356 -0.57 18.42 -11.20
N LYS A 357 -0.17 17.19 -10.88
CA LYS A 357 0.22 16.16 -11.85
C LYS A 357 -0.91 15.73 -12.79
N ASP A 358 -2.16 15.79 -12.33
CA ASP A 358 -3.33 15.38 -13.09
C ASP A 358 -3.84 16.47 -14.03
N ARG A 359 -3.27 17.67 -13.97
CA ARG A 359 -3.60 18.78 -14.88
C ARG A 359 -2.96 18.55 -16.25
N ASP A 360 -3.64 18.97 -17.30
CA ASP A 360 -3.15 18.81 -18.67
C ASP A 360 -1.82 19.56 -18.93
N SER A 361 -1.52 20.55 -18.09
CA SER A 361 -0.28 21.34 -18.13
C SER A 361 0.83 20.81 -17.22
N ALA A 362 0.62 19.75 -16.44
CA ALA A 362 1.55 19.32 -15.40
C ALA A 362 2.99 19.08 -15.91
N GLY A 363 3.15 18.50 -17.09
CA GLY A 363 4.47 18.28 -17.69
C GLY A 363 5.13 19.53 -18.30
N ARG A 364 4.48 20.68 -18.29
CA ARG A 364 4.94 21.94 -18.91
C ARG A 364 5.36 23.00 -17.92
N ILE A 365 5.29 22.71 -16.61
CA ILE A 365 5.64 23.68 -15.57
C ILE A 365 7.15 23.81 -15.55
N GLU A 366 7.64 24.95 -16.07
CA GLU A 366 9.03 25.34 -15.91
C GLU A 366 9.26 25.69 -14.44
N GLY A 367 10.30 25.11 -13.85
CA GLY A 367 10.58 25.34 -12.45
C GLY A 367 10.00 24.27 -11.52
N ASP A 368 9.68 23.10 -12.05
CA ASP A 368 9.38 21.93 -11.23
C ASP A 368 10.54 21.62 -10.27
N PHE A 369 10.28 21.64 -8.98
CA PHE A 369 11.29 21.43 -7.95
C PHE A 369 11.98 20.05 -8.09
N MET A 370 11.30 19.03 -8.59
CA MET A 370 11.86 17.70 -8.87
C MET A 370 13.01 17.77 -9.88
N ARG A 371 13.08 18.80 -10.69
CA ARG A 371 14.17 19.06 -11.63
C ARG A 371 15.18 20.08 -11.13
N GLY A 372 15.10 20.47 -9.86
CA GLY A 372 15.99 21.45 -9.24
C GLY A 372 15.84 22.87 -9.80
N ARG A 373 14.74 23.18 -10.50
CA ARG A 373 14.45 24.49 -11.10
C ARG A 373 13.22 25.15 -10.52
N GLY A 374 12.58 24.51 -9.56
CA GLY A 374 11.28 24.89 -9.11
C GLY A 374 11.26 25.94 -8.04
N THR A 375 10.07 26.39 -7.82
CA THR A 375 9.67 27.08 -6.62
C THR A 375 8.96 26.10 -5.70
N TYR A 376 9.12 26.29 -4.41
CA TYR A 376 8.45 25.52 -3.37
C TYR A 376 7.11 26.13 -2.95
N ASP A 377 6.69 27.19 -3.62
CA ASP A 377 5.40 27.82 -3.39
C ASP A 377 4.31 27.11 -4.21
N PRO A 378 3.35 26.40 -3.58
CA PRO A 378 2.28 25.70 -4.29
C PRO A 378 1.38 26.61 -5.13
N SER A 379 1.35 27.92 -4.83
CA SER A 379 0.57 28.89 -5.62
C SER A 379 1.23 29.16 -6.97
N LEU A 380 2.55 29.00 -7.06
CA LEU A 380 3.34 29.22 -8.28
C LEU A 380 3.67 27.91 -9.00
N ASN A 381 3.89 26.84 -8.24
CA ASN A 381 4.16 25.51 -8.76
C ASN A 381 3.16 24.51 -8.17
N PRO A 382 2.12 24.09 -8.90
CA PRO A 382 1.12 23.17 -8.40
C PRO A 382 1.65 21.75 -8.11
N ASN A 383 2.90 21.46 -8.46
CA ASN A 383 3.59 20.22 -8.11
C ASN A 383 4.49 20.38 -6.87
N ALA A 384 4.57 21.59 -6.29
CA ALA A 384 5.33 21.81 -5.08
C ALA A 384 4.61 21.15 -3.87
N TYR A 385 5.39 20.57 -2.99
CA TYR A 385 4.93 19.94 -1.75
C TYR A 385 3.82 18.89 -1.89
N PRO A 386 3.86 18.04 -2.89
CA PRO A 386 2.77 17.08 -3.06
C PRO A 386 2.65 16.09 -1.91
N MET A 387 3.73 15.83 -1.15
CA MET A 387 3.76 14.89 -0.01
C MET A 387 3.57 15.54 1.36
N THR A 388 3.48 16.87 1.40
CA THR A 388 3.31 17.62 2.65
C THR A 388 1.94 18.24 2.76
N ASP A 389 1.02 17.89 1.87
CA ASP A 389 -0.32 18.46 1.86
C ASP A 389 -1.07 18.10 3.14
N ALA A 390 -1.35 19.11 3.94
CA ALA A 390 -2.18 19.04 5.13
C ALA A 390 -3.64 19.40 4.84
N HIS A 391 -3.98 19.74 3.60
CA HIS A 391 -5.33 20.09 3.21
C HIS A 391 -6.17 18.84 3.01
N ARG A 392 -7.43 18.91 3.46
CA ARG A 392 -8.40 17.86 3.24
C ARG A 392 -9.38 18.26 2.14
N PHE A 393 -9.77 17.27 1.35
CA PHE A 393 -10.66 17.46 0.21
C PHE A 393 -11.90 16.57 0.33
N PRO A 394 -12.72 16.78 1.38
CA PRO A 394 -13.93 16.00 1.56
C PRO A 394 -14.96 16.26 0.45
N SER A 395 -15.83 15.29 0.23
CA SER A 395 -17.01 15.44 -0.61
C SER A 395 -18.22 14.71 0.00
N ALA A 396 -19.39 14.97 -0.54
CA ALA A 396 -20.60 14.25 -0.18
C ALA A 396 -21.22 13.67 -1.46
N VAL A 397 -21.21 12.35 -1.57
CA VAL A 397 -21.80 11.67 -2.71
C VAL A 397 -23.27 11.38 -2.45
N THR A 398 -24.14 11.80 -3.37
CA THR A 398 -25.57 11.44 -3.40
C THR A 398 -25.76 10.36 -4.46
N VAL A 399 -26.34 9.23 -4.05
CA VAL A 399 -26.72 8.15 -4.96
C VAL A 399 -28.17 8.26 -5.32
N ARG A 400 -28.46 8.36 -6.62
CA ARG A 400 -29.82 8.30 -7.15
C ARG A 400 -30.01 7.03 -7.97
N VAL A 401 -31.16 6.42 -7.80
CA VAL A 401 -31.59 5.29 -8.64
C VAL A 401 -32.91 5.66 -9.28
N ASN A 402 -32.97 5.71 -10.61
CA ASN A 402 -34.11 6.12 -11.39
C ASN A 402 -34.76 7.42 -10.87
N ASP A 403 -33.94 8.44 -10.63
CA ASP A 403 -34.27 9.77 -10.10
C ASP A 403 -34.72 9.80 -8.63
N VAL A 404 -34.78 8.66 -7.94
CA VAL A 404 -35.08 8.59 -6.50
C VAL A 404 -33.75 8.65 -5.72
N VAL A 405 -33.65 9.51 -4.71
CA VAL A 405 -32.50 9.53 -3.80
C VAL A 405 -32.52 8.25 -2.98
N ALA A 406 -31.49 7.42 -3.19
CA ALA A 406 -31.30 6.17 -2.47
C ALA A 406 -30.45 6.37 -1.21
N GLY A 407 -29.46 7.26 -1.25
CA GLY A 407 -28.61 7.54 -0.11
C GLY A 407 -27.68 8.72 -0.34
N ARG A 408 -27.04 9.16 0.74
CA ARG A 408 -25.98 10.16 0.74
C ARG A 408 -24.90 9.70 1.71
N GLU A 409 -23.65 9.80 1.29
CA GLU A 409 -22.48 9.42 2.10
C GLU A 409 -21.48 10.55 2.12
N MET A 410 -20.86 10.77 3.28
CA MET A 410 -19.74 11.71 3.44
C MET A 410 -18.44 10.99 3.17
N LEU A 411 -17.64 11.54 2.28
CA LEU A 411 -16.29 11.08 1.97
C LEU A 411 -15.32 12.09 2.57
N GLU A 412 -14.58 11.69 3.60
CA GLU A 412 -13.84 12.62 4.44
C GLU A 412 -12.67 13.27 3.72
N ASP A 413 -11.98 12.52 2.83
CA ASP A 413 -10.83 13.03 2.10
C ASP A 413 -10.55 12.18 0.85
N ASP A 414 -9.64 12.67 -0.01
CA ASP A 414 -9.01 11.86 -1.05
C ASP A 414 -7.89 11.03 -0.41
N PRO A 415 -8.00 9.70 -0.32
CA PRO A 415 -7.03 8.85 0.36
C PRO A 415 -5.79 8.60 -0.52
N ALA A 416 -5.19 9.65 -1.07
CA ALA A 416 -4.02 9.56 -1.93
C ALA A 416 -2.78 9.06 -1.18
N ASP A 417 -2.75 9.23 0.14
CA ASP A 417 -1.68 8.74 1.02
C ASP A 417 -1.66 7.21 1.15
N HIS A 418 -2.76 6.54 0.82
CA HIS A 418 -2.90 5.10 1.00
C HIS A 418 -2.78 4.35 -0.33
N ARG A 419 -1.90 3.36 -0.36
CA ARG A 419 -1.76 2.48 -1.51
C ARG A 419 -2.68 1.27 -1.39
N GLY A 420 -3.66 1.17 -2.27
CA GLY A 420 -4.55 0.02 -2.33
C GLY A 420 -3.83 -1.26 -2.73
N ILE A 421 -4.17 -2.38 -2.09
CA ILE A 421 -3.55 -3.69 -2.35
C ILE A 421 -3.71 -4.08 -3.82
N LEU A 422 -4.92 -3.92 -4.36
CA LEU A 422 -5.23 -4.30 -5.73
C LEU A 422 -4.50 -3.42 -6.74
N SER A 423 -4.46 -2.11 -6.55
CA SER A 423 -3.73 -1.19 -7.43
C SER A 423 -2.22 -1.41 -7.37
N TRP A 424 -1.68 -1.71 -6.18
CA TRP A 424 -0.28 -2.09 -6.04
C TRP A 424 0.06 -3.32 -6.86
N HIS A 425 -0.78 -4.35 -6.80
CA HIS A 425 -0.58 -5.58 -7.55
C HIS A 425 -0.55 -5.33 -9.06
N PHE A 426 -1.47 -4.51 -9.58
CA PHE A 426 -1.51 -4.15 -11.00
C PHE A 426 -0.32 -3.28 -11.42
N GLN A 427 0.05 -2.27 -10.62
CA GLN A 427 1.22 -1.44 -10.88
C GLN A 427 2.51 -2.27 -10.87
N LYS A 428 2.63 -3.23 -9.97
CA LYS A 428 3.74 -4.16 -9.94
C LYS A 428 3.81 -5.03 -11.20
N ARG A 429 2.68 -5.46 -11.75
CA ARG A 429 2.60 -6.30 -12.94
C ARG A 429 3.23 -5.65 -14.17
N ASP A 430 2.93 -4.39 -14.42
CA ASP A 430 3.52 -3.60 -15.51
C ASP A 430 4.74 -2.78 -15.09
N ARG A 431 5.05 -2.73 -13.80
CA ARG A 431 6.14 -1.96 -13.20
C ARG A 431 6.08 -0.46 -13.49
N HIS A 432 4.86 0.05 -13.65
CA HIS A 432 4.62 1.45 -13.96
C HIS A 432 3.68 2.08 -12.95
N LEU A 433 4.23 2.99 -12.13
CA LEU A 433 3.45 3.78 -11.17
C LEU A 433 2.74 4.91 -11.91
N ARG A 434 1.49 4.71 -12.26
CA ARG A 434 0.65 5.73 -12.90
C ARG A 434 -0.11 6.58 -11.90
N GLU A 435 -0.45 5.97 -10.76
CA GLU A 435 -1.05 6.65 -9.62
C GLU A 435 -0.66 5.92 -8.34
N ALA A 436 -0.50 6.65 -7.25
CA ALA A 436 -0.43 6.08 -5.93
C ALA A 436 -1.75 5.36 -5.65
N GLY A 437 -1.68 4.13 -5.24
CA GLY A 437 -2.86 3.39 -4.84
C GLY A 437 -3.54 4.08 -3.67
N SER A 438 -4.82 3.84 -3.50
CA SER A 438 -5.59 4.39 -2.41
C SER A 438 -6.69 3.42 -1.99
N TYR A 439 -7.17 3.55 -0.75
CA TYR A 439 -8.32 2.84 -0.27
C TYR A 439 -9.55 3.73 -0.33
N GLY A 440 -10.61 3.22 -0.94
CA GLY A 440 -11.89 3.87 -0.90
C GLY A 440 -12.71 3.45 0.33
N THR A 441 -13.82 4.16 0.52
CA THR A 441 -14.89 3.79 1.45
C THR A 441 -15.87 2.86 0.74
N LEU A 442 -16.29 1.78 1.41
CA LEU A 442 -17.33 0.91 0.88
C LEU A 442 -18.70 1.60 1.03
N LEU A 443 -19.17 2.16 -0.06
CA LEU A 443 -20.52 2.69 -0.18
C LEU A 443 -21.52 1.53 -0.24
N ARG A 444 -22.50 1.52 0.66
CA ARG A 444 -23.58 0.54 0.71
C ARG A 444 -24.93 1.24 0.84
N VAL A 445 -25.70 1.25 -0.21
CA VAL A 445 -26.96 1.99 -0.28
C VAL A 445 -28.12 1.07 -0.60
N ALA A 446 -29.16 1.04 0.25
CA ALA A 446 -30.40 0.34 -0.05
C ALA A 446 -31.15 1.06 -1.17
N VAL A 447 -31.58 0.31 -2.18
CA VAL A 447 -32.33 0.87 -3.30
C VAL A 447 -33.84 0.94 -2.92
N PRO A 448 -34.43 2.13 -2.89
CA PRO A 448 -35.85 2.29 -2.53
C PRO A 448 -36.77 1.53 -3.51
N ARG A 449 -37.82 0.95 -2.98
CA ARG A 449 -38.81 0.21 -3.79
C ARG A 449 -39.39 1.04 -4.93
N GLU A 450 -39.68 2.31 -4.68
CA GLU A 450 -40.10 3.26 -5.69
C GLU A 450 -39.13 3.35 -6.88
N ALA A 451 -37.82 3.36 -6.60
CA ALA A 451 -36.78 3.37 -7.64
C ALA A 451 -36.83 2.11 -8.51
N LEU A 452 -37.04 0.94 -7.88
CA LEU A 452 -37.16 -0.35 -8.59
C LEU A 452 -38.44 -0.39 -9.46
N GLU A 453 -39.55 0.14 -8.98
CA GLU A 453 -40.79 0.22 -9.75
C GLU A 453 -40.62 1.13 -10.97
N ARG A 454 -39.92 2.26 -10.80
CA ARG A 454 -39.55 3.14 -11.92
C ARG A 454 -38.62 2.46 -12.93
N ALA A 455 -37.64 1.68 -12.42
CA ALA A 455 -36.72 0.94 -13.29
C ALA A 455 -37.45 -0.10 -14.14
N VAL A 456 -38.40 -0.85 -13.56
CA VAL A 456 -39.26 -1.79 -14.29
C VAL A 456 -40.09 -1.07 -15.35
N ALA A 457 -40.74 0.03 -14.97
CA ALA A 457 -41.59 0.81 -15.89
C ALA A 457 -40.81 1.39 -17.09
N ARG A 458 -39.53 1.74 -16.87
CA ARG A 458 -38.61 2.26 -17.92
C ARG A 458 -37.89 1.16 -18.70
N GLY A 459 -37.85 -0.06 -18.18
CA GLY A 459 -37.02 -1.12 -18.71
C GLY A 459 -35.53 -0.89 -18.50
N GLU A 460 -35.16 0.07 -17.65
CA GLU A 460 -33.79 0.51 -17.38
C GLU A 460 -33.57 0.80 -15.90
N LEU A 461 -32.43 0.31 -15.39
CA LEU A 461 -31.89 0.71 -14.08
C LEU A 461 -30.86 1.82 -14.32
N ILE A 462 -31.14 3.00 -13.81
CA ILE A 462 -30.27 4.18 -13.93
C ILE A 462 -29.69 4.50 -12.55
N ILE A 463 -28.37 4.42 -12.42
CA ILE A 463 -27.66 4.74 -11.17
C ILE A 463 -26.81 5.96 -11.43
N ARG A 464 -27.01 7.02 -10.64
CA ARG A 464 -26.23 8.25 -10.70
C ARG A 464 -25.58 8.49 -9.34
N LEU A 465 -24.25 8.67 -9.36
CA LEU A 465 -23.48 9.14 -8.23
C LEU A 465 -23.10 10.59 -8.51
N GLU A 466 -23.58 11.52 -7.70
CA GLU A 466 -23.38 12.95 -7.91
C GLU A 466 -22.78 13.64 -6.68
N VAL A 467 -21.94 14.64 -6.92
CA VAL A 467 -21.30 15.49 -5.93
C VAL A 467 -21.62 16.94 -6.26
N ASP A 468 -22.07 17.70 -5.27
CA ASP A 468 -22.31 19.12 -5.40
C ASP A 468 -21.06 19.96 -5.11
N SER A 469 -21.14 21.27 -5.25
CA SER A 469 -20.04 22.21 -5.05
C SER A 469 -19.90 22.73 -3.61
N THR A 470 -20.58 22.12 -2.64
CA THR A 470 -20.55 22.60 -1.24
C THR A 470 -19.24 22.22 -0.53
N LEU A 471 -18.58 21.16 -1.00
CA LEU A 471 -17.30 20.67 -0.49
C LEU A 471 -16.25 20.64 -1.61
N PRO A 472 -14.93 20.71 -1.27
CA PRO A 472 -13.86 20.85 -2.26
C PRO A 472 -13.57 19.57 -3.05
N GLY A 473 -13.90 18.40 -2.52
CA GLY A 473 -13.62 17.11 -3.16
C GLY A 473 -14.63 16.77 -4.27
N GLY A 474 -14.17 15.96 -5.21
CA GLY A 474 -14.98 15.33 -6.24
C GLY A 474 -15.31 13.88 -5.87
N LEU A 475 -15.28 12.98 -6.84
CA LEU A 475 -15.60 11.57 -6.67
C LEU A 475 -14.66 10.69 -7.48
N ALA A 476 -14.12 9.66 -6.82
CA ALA A 476 -13.50 8.51 -7.48
C ALA A 476 -14.38 7.27 -7.30
N ILE A 477 -14.49 6.44 -8.34
CA ILE A 477 -15.18 5.16 -8.30
C ILE A 477 -14.17 4.07 -8.69
N TYR A 478 -14.01 3.08 -7.83
CA TYR A 478 -13.02 2.01 -7.96
C TYR A 478 -13.64 0.77 -8.59
N GLY A 479 -12.86 0.07 -9.37
CA GLY A 479 -13.18 -1.28 -9.82
C GLY A 479 -12.46 -2.34 -8.98
N ARG A 480 -12.84 -3.59 -9.20
CA ARG A 480 -12.36 -4.79 -8.46
C ARG A 480 -10.84 -5.01 -8.47
N HIS A 481 -10.09 -4.27 -9.27
CA HIS A 481 -8.65 -4.39 -9.41
C HIS A 481 -7.89 -3.16 -8.93
N PHE A 482 -8.54 -2.27 -8.18
CA PHE A 482 -7.90 -1.03 -7.79
C PHE A 482 -7.70 -0.87 -6.27
N GLY A 483 -8.75 -0.72 -5.50
CA GLY A 483 -8.66 -0.33 -4.10
C GLY A 483 -8.34 -1.47 -3.12
N ARG A 484 -9.15 -1.57 -2.09
CA ARG A 484 -9.10 -2.62 -1.06
C ARG A 484 -10.13 -3.72 -1.31
N TYR A 485 -11.28 -3.35 -1.86
CA TYR A 485 -12.38 -4.28 -2.05
C TYR A 485 -12.33 -4.89 -3.46
N PRO A 486 -12.34 -6.23 -3.58
CA PRO A 486 -12.27 -6.91 -4.88
C PRO A 486 -13.64 -6.92 -5.56
N LEU A 487 -14.26 -5.74 -5.69
CA LEU A 487 -15.58 -5.57 -6.28
C LEU A 487 -15.61 -4.43 -7.30
N ASP A 488 -16.34 -4.62 -8.36
CA ASP A 488 -16.83 -3.54 -9.21
C ASP A 488 -18.09 -2.93 -8.57
N PRO A 489 -18.50 -1.71 -8.91
CA PRO A 489 -19.83 -1.22 -8.57
C PRO A 489 -20.87 -2.29 -8.89
N THR A 490 -21.70 -2.66 -7.91
CA THR A 490 -22.57 -3.85 -8.03
C THR A 490 -23.95 -3.58 -7.44
N VAL A 491 -24.97 -3.97 -8.17
CA VAL A 491 -26.34 -4.07 -7.62
C VAL A 491 -26.58 -5.50 -7.18
N VAL A 492 -26.89 -5.68 -5.90
CA VAL A 492 -27.16 -6.97 -5.25
C VAL A 492 -28.65 -7.12 -5.05
N PHE A 493 -29.26 -8.05 -5.74
CA PHE A 493 -30.67 -8.39 -5.59
C PHE A 493 -30.80 -9.60 -4.66
N VAL A 494 -31.24 -9.38 -3.44
CA VAL A 494 -31.40 -10.45 -2.42
C VAL A 494 -32.79 -11.07 -2.55
N SER A 495 -32.86 -12.35 -2.84
CA SER A 495 -34.12 -13.08 -3.00
C SER A 495 -34.89 -13.17 -1.68
N SER A 496 -36.22 -12.98 -1.71
CA SER A 496 -37.13 -13.18 -0.59
C SER A 496 -37.37 -14.66 -0.28
N LYS A 497 -36.91 -15.58 -1.13
CA LYS A 497 -37.04 -17.02 -0.96
C LYS A 497 -35.65 -17.66 -0.91
N PRO A 498 -35.43 -18.67 -0.04
CA PRO A 498 -34.18 -19.39 0.04
C PRO A 498 -33.81 -20.18 -1.22
#